data_f695da3938e6131030ae54664876b9dc
#
_entry.id   f695da3938e6131030ae54664876b9dc
#
_cell.length_a   1.000
_cell.length_b   1.000
_cell.length_c   1.000
_cell.angle_alpha   90.00
_cell.angle_beta   90.00
_cell.angle_gamma   90.00
#
_symmetry.space_group_name_H-M   'P 1'
#
loop_
_entity.id
_entity.type
_entity.pdbx_description
1 polymer ?
#
loop_
_entity_poly.entity_id
_entity_poly.type
_entity_poly.pdbx_seq_one_letter_code
_entity_poly.pdbx_strand_id
1 'polypeptide(L)'
;MLHHHVVEVSMESTSVYWIPVWRVLSPYFKLNLADPYFIKQIPDRKSDVKDAQWIAECTMKELIRGSFVPPEIIQQLRQYDRRIFDLNEEIVRKLSKLDAVLQRCNIRLSNYVSNVDSKSYKAVVRAFSQGITAPEELVKLIHGRIINHHGIDAITASLKGVVSLAEIDMISQLRDELDMAEAHKEKCQARMLEICEREFPEELKRLQTIPGIKERAATSLIAEIGTDMNKFETANHLASWSGLKPRNDESNKKIKSRSITHGNVYLRKTIIECAWAASRTKEQIQ
;
A
#
# COMPACT_ATOMS: atom_id res chain seq x y z
N MET A 1 2.48 -33.64 -19.17
CA MET A 1 2.00 -32.58 -20.09
C MET A 1 2.76 -32.59 -21.43
N LEU A 2 4.06 -32.41 -21.48
CA LEU A 2 4.85 -32.43 -22.72
C LEU A 2 4.65 -33.72 -23.52
N HIS A 3 4.63 -34.89 -22.86
CA HIS A 3 4.42 -36.19 -23.48
C HIS A 3 3.03 -36.37 -24.13
N HIS A 4 2.06 -35.53 -23.72
CA HIS A 4 0.69 -35.56 -24.25
C HIS A 4 0.41 -34.42 -25.21
N HIS A 5 1.45 -33.73 -25.73
CA HIS A 5 1.35 -32.61 -26.68
C HIS A 5 0.39 -31.51 -26.23
N VAL A 6 0.34 -31.26 -24.92
CA VAL A 6 -0.45 -30.13 -24.37
C VAL A 6 0.13 -28.82 -24.88
N VAL A 7 -0.70 -27.96 -25.41
CA VAL A 7 -0.29 -26.64 -25.97
C VAL A 7 -0.64 -25.50 -25.01
N GLU A 8 -1.79 -25.60 -24.36
CA GLU A 8 -2.33 -24.55 -23.49
C GLU A 8 -2.73 -25.13 -22.13
N VAL A 9 -2.46 -24.39 -21.06
CA VAL A 9 -2.81 -24.75 -19.69
C VAL A 9 -3.52 -23.57 -19.04
N SER A 10 -4.75 -23.84 -18.59
CA SER A 10 -5.51 -22.87 -17.78
C SER A 10 -5.46 -23.24 -16.32
N MET A 11 -5.34 -22.23 -15.45
CA MET A 11 -5.38 -22.37 -14.01
C MET A 11 -6.18 -21.25 -13.36
N GLU A 12 -6.79 -21.54 -12.22
CA GLU A 12 -7.53 -20.55 -11.44
C GLU A 12 -6.59 -19.66 -10.64
N SER A 13 -6.89 -18.35 -10.57
CA SER A 13 -6.10 -17.34 -9.84
C SER A 13 -6.39 -17.37 -8.32
N THR A 14 -6.45 -18.55 -7.73
CA THR A 14 -6.73 -18.71 -6.30
C THR A 14 -5.53 -18.33 -5.45
N SER A 15 -5.64 -17.22 -4.71
CA SER A 15 -4.60 -16.71 -3.79
C SER A 15 -3.21 -16.63 -4.46
N VAL A 16 -2.18 -17.23 -3.83
CA VAL A 16 -0.79 -17.26 -4.32
C VAL A 16 -0.38 -18.59 -4.96
N TYR A 17 -1.26 -19.61 -4.91
CA TYR A 17 -0.93 -20.99 -5.28
C TYR A 17 -0.64 -21.18 -6.77
N TRP A 18 -1.18 -20.32 -7.64
CA TRP A 18 -0.93 -20.37 -9.07
C TRP A 18 0.49 -19.89 -9.44
N ILE A 19 1.13 -19.04 -8.60
CA ILE A 19 2.41 -18.40 -8.91
C ILE A 19 3.55 -19.42 -9.14
N PRO A 20 3.81 -20.39 -8.24
CA PRO A 20 4.86 -21.39 -8.48
C PRO A 20 4.57 -22.27 -9.68
N VAL A 21 3.31 -22.61 -9.91
CA VAL A 21 2.89 -23.41 -11.09
C VAL A 21 3.11 -22.62 -12.37
N TRP A 22 2.71 -21.35 -12.38
CA TRP A 22 2.95 -20.43 -13.50
C TRP A 22 4.42 -20.34 -13.87
N ARG A 23 5.29 -20.12 -12.88
CA ARG A 23 6.74 -19.99 -13.09
C ARG A 23 7.36 -21.23 -13.73
N VAL A 24 6.93 -22.41 -13.31
CA VAL A 24 7.45 -23.69 -13.84
C VAL A 24 6.93 -23.95 -15.24
N LEU A 25 5.68 -23.61 -15.52
CA LEU A 25 5.03 -23.97 -16.79
C LEU A 25 5.17 -22.92 -17.89
N SER A 26 5.37 -21.65 -17.54
CA SER A 26 5.41 -20.54 -18.51
C SER A 26 6.48 -20.65 -19.60
N PRO A 27 7.66 -21.31 -19.39
CA PRO A 27 8.62 -21.50 -20.47
C PRO A 27 8.20 -22.55 -21.52
N TYR A 28 7.21 -23.40 -21.20
CA TYR A 28 6.88 -24.57 -22.03
C TYR A 28 5.49 -24.53 -22.63
N PHE A 29 4.57 -23.75 -22.04
CA PHE A 29 3.16 -23.77 -22.42
C PHE A 29 2.59 -22.36 -22.55
N LYS A 30 1.60 -22.20 -23.40
CA LYS A 30 0.71 -21.04 -23.34
C LYS A 30 -0.15 -21.14 -22.07
N LEU A 31 0.00 -20.18 -21.17
CA LEU A 31 -0.71 -20.19 -19.90
C LEU A 31 -1.86 -19.19 -19.91
N ASN A 32 -2.98 -19.61 -19.34
CA ASN A 32 -4.16 -18.81 -19.15
C ASN A 32 -4.54 -18.80 -17.65
N LEU A 33 -4.51 -17.63 -17.03
CA LEU A 33 -4.89 -17.45 -15.63
C LEU A 33 -6.35 -17.00 -15.57
N ALA A 34 -7.23 -17.87 -15.11
CA ALA A 34 -8.66 -17.64 -15.07
C ALA A 34 -9.09 -16.99 -13.75
N ASP A 35 -9.96 -15.96 -13.83
CA ASP A 35 -10.57 -15.37 -12.64
C ASP A 35 -11.67 -16.29 -12.10
N PRO A 36 -11.59 -16.69 -10.80
CA PRO A 36 -12.59 -17.54 -10.14
C PRO A 36 -14.02 -17.01 -10.25
N TYR A 37 -14.18 -15.69 -10.25
CA TYR A 37 -15.48 -15.05 -10.36
C TYR A 37 -16.17 -15.39 -11.69
N PHE A 38 -15.45 -15.33 -12.80
CA PHE A 38 -16.02 -15.66 -14.11
C PHE A 38 -16.28 -17.16 -14.27
N ILE A 39 -15.39 -18.02 -13.76
CA ILE A 39 -15.58 -19.48 -13.80
C ILE A 39 -16.86 -19.86 -13.04
N LYS A 40 -17.14 -19.23 -11.90
CA LYS A 40 -18.32 -19.49 -11.08
C LYS A 40 -19.64 -19.05 -11.71
N GLN A 41 -19.61 -18.15 -12.67
CA GLN A 41 -20.82 -17.69 -13.38
C GLN A 41 -21.28 -18.65 -14.48
N ILE A 42 -20.43 -19.58 -14.89
CA ILE A 42 -20.76 -20.56 -15.90
C ILE A 42 -21.55 -21.71 -15.24
N PRO A 43 -22.79 -22.07 -15.68
CA PRO A 43 -23.63 -23.10 -15.05
C PRO A 43 -23.00 -24.50 -15.16
N ASP A 44 -23.39 -25.41 -14.27
CA ASP A 44 -23.05 -26.86 -14.23
C ASP A 44 -21.80 -27.32 -13.48
N ARG A 45 -21.62 -26.91 -12.21
CA ARG A 45 -20.48 -27.26 -11.39
C ARG A 45 -20.86 -28.11 -10.16
N LYS A 46 -20.14 -29.27 -9.90
CA LYS A 46 -20.43 -30.08 -8.70
C LYS A 46 -19.27 -30.77 -7.97
N SER A 47 -18.00 -30.74 -8.42
CA SER A 47 -16.87 -31.37 -7.68
C SER A 47 -15.50 -30.91 -8.20
N ASP A 48 -14.43 -30.98 -7.37
CA ASP A 48 -13.08 -30.51 -7.72
C ASP A 48 -12.47 -31.19 -8.95
N VAL A 49 -12.72 -32.49 -9.18
CA VAL A 49 -12.27 -33.15 -10.39
C VAL A 49 -13.01 -32.65 -11.62
N LYS A 50 -14.32 -32.42 -11.47
CA LYS A 50 -15.14 -31.82 -12.54
C LYS A 50 -14.76 -30.36 -12.78
N ASP A 51 -14.21 -29.66 -11.78
CA ASP A 51 -13.72 -28.29 -11.92
C ASP A 51 -12.55 -28.19 -12.89
N ALA A 52 -11.56 -29.09 -12.79
CA ALA A 52 -10.42 -29.12 -13.71
C ALA A 52 -10.86 -29.47 -15.16
N GLN A 53 -11.78 -30.43 -15.29
CA GLN A 53 -12.36 -30.79 -16.60
C GLN A 53 -13.16 -29.62 -17.18
N TRP A 54 -13.95 -28.96 -16.33
CA TRP A 54 -14.76 -27.81 -16.71
C TRP A 54 -13.90 -26.61 -17.17
N ILE A 55 -12.83 -26.30 -16.44
CA ILE A 55 -11.87 -25.26 -16.84
C ILE A 55 -11.24 -25.62 -18.20
N ALA A 56 -10.87 -26.88 -18.42
CA ALA A 56 -10.32 -27.33 -19.68
C ALA A 56 -11.34 -27.19 -20.84
N GLU A 57 -12.59 -27.57 -20.65
CA GLU A 57 -13.66 -27.42 -21.62
C GLU A 57 -13.95 -25.95 -21.94
N CYS A 58 -14.01 -25.09 -20.92
CA CYS A 58 -14.19 -23.67 -21.07
C CYS A 58 -13.02 -23.03 -21.82
N THR A 59 -11.79 -23.49 -21.59
CA THR A 59 -10.60 -23.06 -22.31
C THR A 59 -10.70 -23.43 -23.80
N MET A 60 -11.04 -24.70 -24.09
CA MET A 60 -11.23 -25.18 -25.47
C MET A 60 -12.31 -24.41 -26.23
N LYS A 61 -13.36 -23.97 -25.55
CA LYS A 61 -14.47 -23.18 -26.10
C LYS A 61 -14.20 -21.69 -26.11
N GLU A 62 -13.01 -21.23 -25.71
CA GLU A 62 -12.60 -19.83 -25.59
C GLU A 62 -13.53 -18.98 -24.69
N LEU A 63 -14.19 -19.61 -23.73
CA LEU A 63 -15.12 -18.94 -22.80
C LEU A 63 -14.39 -18.28 -21.63
N ILE A 64 -13.12 -18.62 -21.39
CA ILE A 64 -12.31 -18.05 -20.31
C ILE A 64 -11.51 -16.88 -20.84
N ARG A 65 -11.84 -15.69 -20.34
CA ARG A 65 -10.98 -14.53 -20.55
C ARG A 65 -9.83 -14.57 -19.54
N GLY A 66 -8.60 -14.77 -20.02
CA GLY A 66 -7.40 -14.79 -19.19
C GLY A 66 -7.13 -13.48 -18.48
N SER A 67 -6.75 -13.56 -17.23
CA SER A 67 -6.24 -12.43 -16.47
C SER A 67 -4.83 -12.08 -16.92
N PHE A 68 -4.51 -10.80 -16.99
CA PHE A 68 -3.16 -10.35 -17.27
C PHE A 68 -2.20 -10.68 -16.13
N VAL A 69 -1.16 -11.44 -16.43
CA VAL A 69 -0.05 -11.72 -15.51
C VAL A 69 1.11 -10.79 -15.87
N PRO A 70 1.51 -9.88 -14.97
CA PRO A 70 2.63 -8.98 -15.26
C PRO A 70 3.94 -9.73 -15.42
N PRO A 71 4.92 -9.17 -16.14
CA PRO A 71 6.30 -9.68 -16.17
C PRO A 71 6.87 -9.86 -14.75
N GLU A 72 7.81 -10.79 -14.58
CA GLU A 72 8.35 -11.14 -13.27
C GLU A 72 8.94 -9.94 -12.52
N ILE A 73 9.62 -9.05 -13.23
CA ILE A 73 10.18 -7.82 -12.62
C ILE A 73 9.10 -6.91 -12.01
N ILE A 74 7.95 -6.78 -12.69
CA ILE A 74 6.79 -6.03 -12.16
C ILE A 74 6.17 -6.77 -10.97
N GLN A 75 6.13 -8.11 -10.98
CA GLN A 75 5.67 -8.89 -9.84
C GLN A 75 6.58 -8.68 -8.62
N GLN A 76 7.91 -8.60 -8.80
CA GLN A 76 8.87 -8.30 -7.74
C GLN A 76 8.64 -6.90 -7.16
N LEU A 77 8.47 -5.88 -8.01
CA LEU A 77 8.14 -4.52 -7.58
C LEU A 77 6.84 -4.48 -6.77
N ARG A 78 5.79 -5.17 -7.23
CA ARG A 78 4.52 -5.29 -6.48
C ARG A 78 4.69 -5.92 -5.10
N GLN A 79 5.56 -6.91 -4.94
CA GLN A 79 5.81 -7.50 -3.62
C GLN A 79 6.40 -6.46 -2.65
N TYR A 80 7.36 -5.66 -3.09
CA TYR A 80 7.92 -4.58 -2.27
C TYR A 80 6.91 -3.49 -1.98
N ASP A 81 6.14 -3.04 -2.98
CA ASP A 81 5.12 -1.99 -2.81
C ASP A 81 4.04 -2.41 -1.81
N ARG A 82 3.55 -3.63 -1.90
CA ARG A 82 2.56 -4.19 -0.96
C ARG A 82 3.16 -4.38 0.43
N ARG A 83 4.41 -4.81 0.53
CA ARG A 83 5.09 -4.85 1.83
C ARG A 83 5.24 -3.46 2.46
N ILE A 84 5.51 -2.42 1.66
CA ILE A 84 5.53 -1.02 2.14
C ILE A 84 4.13 -0.61 2.62
N PHE A 85 3.09 -1.02 1.93
CA PHE A 85 1.71 -0.76 2.35
C PHE A 85 1.42 -1.38 3.73
N ASP A 86 1.74 -2.65 3.93
CA ASP A 86 1.56 -3.35 5.19
C ASP A 86 2.39 -2.71 6.31
N LEU A 87 3.65 -2.36 6.02
CA LEU A 87 4.53 -1.68 6.98
C LEU A 87 3.99 -0.30 7.40
N ASN A 88 3.36 0.45 6.49
CA ASN A 88 2.69 1.70 6.85
C ASN A 88 1.53 1.46 7.84
N GLU A 89 0.74 0.41 7.66
CA GLU A 89 -0.32 0.05 8.59
C GLU A 89 0.24 -0.40 9.95
N GLU A 90 1.34 -1.16 9.95
CA GLU A 90 2.05 -1.55 11.17
C GLU A 90 2.55 -0.31 11.93
N ILE A 91 3.20 0.64 11.24
CA ILE A 91 3.70 1.91 11.82
C ILE A 91 2.55 2.69 12.47
N VAL A 92 1.45 2.91 11.76
CA VAL A 92 0.28 3.62 12.30
C VAL A 92 -0.26 2.92 13.55
N ARG A 93 -0.34 1.59 13.52
CA ARG A 93 -0.81 0.78 14.64
C ARG A 93 0.11 0.87 15.86
N LYS A 94 1.45 0.89 15.65
CA LYS A 94 2.43 1.03 16.73
C LYS A 94 2.38 2.44 17.34
N LEU A 95 2.31 3.48 16.52
CA LEU A 95 2.15 4.86 16.97
C LEU A 95 0.88 5.05 17.80
N SER A 96 -0.24 4.47 17.37
CA SER A 96 -1.48 4.52 18.14
C SER A 96 -1.38 3.79 19.48
N LYS A 97 -0.67 2.65 19.54
CA LYS A 97 -0.42 1.95 20.80
C LYS A 97 0.49 2.74 21.74
N LEU A 98 1.56 3.37 21.21
CA LEU A 98 2.44 4.25 21.97
C LEU A 98 1.66 5.41 22.58
N ASP A 99 0.81 6.07 21.78
CA ASP A 99 -0.02 7.15 22.30
C ASP A 99 -0.99 6.67 23.38
N ALA A 100 -1.60 5.50 23.22
CA ALA A 100 -2.46 4.92 24.24
C ALA A 100 -1.73 4.62 25.57
N VAL A 101 -0.46 4.20 25.51
CA VAL A 101 0.37 4.02 26.73
C VAL A 101 0.63 5.36 27.39
N LEU A 102 1.05 6.38 26.64
CA LEU A 102 1.29 7.73 27.17
C LEU A 102 0.03 8.35 27.77
N GLN A 103 -1.12 8.20 27.09
CA GLN A 103 -2.42 8.67 27.59
C GLN A 103 -2.79 8.02 28.95
N ARG A 104 -2.52 6.73 29.14
CA ARG A 104 -2.71 6.06 30.44
C ARG A 104 -1.83 6.63 31.53
N CYS A 105 -0.64 7.09 31.18
CA CYS A 105 0.27 7.79 32.08
C CYS A 105 -0.12 9.26 32.34
N ASN A 106 -1.26 9.74 31.82
CA ASN A 106 -1.71 11.13 31.78
C ASN A 106 -0.79 12.06 30.98
N ILE A 107 0.00 11.56 30.05
CA ILE A 107 0.83 12.34 29.13
C ILE A 107 0.04 12.59 27.86
N ARG A 108 -0.22 13.86 27.55
CA ARG A 108 -1.16 14.28 26.51
C ARG A 108 -0.53 15.10 25.39
N LEU A 109 0.72 14.79 25.06
CA LEU A 109 1.47 15.48 24.02
C LEU A 109 0.79 15.42 22.63
N SER A 110 0.06 14.33 22.35
CA SER A 110 -0.68 14.17 21.09
C SER A 110 -1.71 15.28 20.84
N ASN A 111 -2.20 15.97 21.86
CA ASN A 111 -3.12 17.11 21.72
C ASN A 111 -2.44 18.38 21.17
N TYR A 112 -1.12 18.44 21.19
CA TYR A 112 -0.31 19.61 20.83
C TYR A 112 0.52 19.42 19.56
N VAL A 113 0.60 18.19 19.06
CA VAL A 113 1.28 17.88 17.80
C VAL A 113 0.26 17.60 16.69
N SER A 114 0.58 17.98 15.48
CA SER A 114 -0.31 17.74 14.34
C SER A 114 -0.44 16.25 14.00
N ASN A 115 0.55 15.45 14.36
CA ASN A 115 0.59 14.00 14.13
C ASN A 115 1.55 13.34 15.12
N VAL A 116 1.16 12.18 15.66
CA VAL A 116 2.01 11.31 16.52
C VAL A 116 3.20 10.72 15.75
N ASP A 117 3.22 10.79 14.43
CA ASP A 117 4.38 10.45 13.59
C ASP A 117 5.43 11.59 13.51
N SER A 118 5.20 12.71 14.19
CA SER A 118 6.09 13.87 14.16
C SER A 118 7.43 13.60 14.86
N LYS A 119 8.50 14.28 14.38
CA LYS A 119 9.84 14.14 14.97
C LYS A 119 9.86 14.44 16.48
N SER A 120 9.14 15.50 16.91
CA SER A 120 9.06 15.86 18.33
C SER A 120 8.40 14.78 19.16
N TYR A 121 7.28 14.22 18.68
CA TYR A 121 6.60 13.14 19.39
C TYR A 121 7.50 11.89 19.53
N LYS A 122 8.12 11.46 18.43
CA LYS A 122 9.06 10.32 18.45
C LYS A 122 10.28 10.56 19.33
N ALA A 123 10.79 11.78 19.39
CA ALA A 123 11.90 12.15 20.28
C ALA A 123 11.51 12.00 21.77
N VAL A 124 10.30 12.44 22.13
CA VAL A 124 9.77 12.27 23.49
C VAL A 124 9.53 10.80 23.82
N VAL A 125 8.94 10.01 22.91
CA VAL A 125 8.78 8.56 23.07
C VAL A 125 10.14 7.89 23.31
N ARG A 126 11.17 8.28 22.55
CA ARG A 126 12.54 7.77 22.74
C ARG A 126 13.12 8.12 24.09
N ALA A 127 12.90 9.34 24.59
CA ALA A 127 13.32 9.74 25.92
C ALA A 127 12.64 8.92 27.02
N PHE A 128 11.32 8.68 26.93
CA PHE A 128 10.59 7.81 27.85
C PHE A 128 11.14 6.38 27.85
N SER A 129 11.46 5.80 26.71
CA SER A 129 12.06 4.46 26.62
C SER A 129 13.45 4.37 27.26
N GLN A 130 14.11 5.50 27.48
CA GLN A 130 15.39 5.62 28.16
C GLN A 130 15.24 5.97 29.66
N GLY A 131 14.00 6.02 30.15
CA GLY A 131 13.70 6.37 31.54
C GLY A 131 13.72 7.87 31.87
N ILE A 132 13.82 8.73 30.84
CA ILE A 132 13.76 10.18 31.01
C ILE A 132 12.27 10.57 31.10
N THR A 133 11.82 10.96 32.30
CA THR A 133 10.42 11.28 32.60
C THR A 133 10.20 12.71 33.03
N ALA A 134 11.28 13.48 33.28
CA ALA A 134 11.22 14.86 33.77
C ALA A 134 10.65 15.78 32.68
N PRO A 135 9.50 16.47 32.89
CA PRO A 135 8.87 17.32 31.88
C PRO A 135 9.78 18.44 31.37
N GLU A 136 10.65 18.98 32.24
CA GLU A 136 11.60 20.03 31.93
C GLU A 136 12.68 19.59 30.95
N GLU A 137 12.97 18.29 30.90
CA GLU A 137 13.89 17.69 29.93
C GLU A 137 13.18 17.34 28.65
N LEU A 138 11.99 16.78 28.74
CA LEU A 138 11.18 16.35 27.60
C LEU A 138 10.76 17.53 26.73
N VAL A 139 10.42 18.69 27.32
CA VAL A 139 10.01 19.89 26.57
C VAL A 139 11.12 20.40 25.65
N LYS A 140 12.40 20.18 25.98
CA LYS A 140 13.55 20.56 25.15
C LYS A 140 13.59 19.79 23.80
N LEU A 141 12.92 18.65 23.72
CA LEU A 141 12.82 17.82 22.50
C LEU A 141 11.71 18.30 21.55
N ILE A 142 10.89 19.25 22.00
CA ILE A 142 9.76 19.75 21.22
C ILE A 142 10.21 20.87 20.29
N HIS A 143 9.80 20.79 19.04
CA HIS A 143 10.14 21.80 18.04
C HIS A 143 9.61 23.20 18.42
N GLY A 144 10.44 24.24 18.34
CA GLY A 144 10.13 25.60 18.76
C GLY A 144 8.83 26.18 18.19
N ARG A 145 8.42 25.79 16.96
CA ARG A 145 7.13 26.23 16.39
C ARG A 145 5.94 25.73 17.22
N ILE A 146 5.99 24.53 17.80
CA ILE A 146 4.94 23.97 18.64
C ILE A 146 4.90 24.74 19.97
N ILE A 147 6.07 25.00 20.56
CA ILE A 147 6.20 25.77 21.80
C ILE A 147 5.68 27.20 21.60
N ASN A 148 6.05 27.85 20.50
CA ASN A 148 5.62 29.23 20.19
C ASN A 148 4.10 29.32 19.93
N HIS A 149 3.48 28.24 19.42
CA HIS A 149 2.04 28.23 19.13
C HIS A 149 1.19 27.95 20.38
N HIS A 150 1.64 27.06 21.27
CA HIS A 150 0.84 26.60 22.40
C HIS A 150 1.31 27.13 23.76
N GLY A 151 2.51 27.69 23.85
CA GLY A 151 3.17 28.12 25.07
C GLY A 151 3.92 26.98 25.77
N ILE A 152 5.07 27.31 26.37
CA ILE A 152 5.95 26.35 27.03
C ILE A 152 5.28 25.69 28.23
N ASP A 153 4.49 26.46 29.02
CA ASP A 153 3.84 25.97 30.22
C ASP A 153 2.77 24.91 29.88
N ALA A 154 1.99 25.14 28.83
CA ALA A 154 0.98 24.19 28.36
C ALA A 154 1.61 22.86 27.88
N ILE A 155 2.72 22.97 27.12
CA ILE A 155 3.45 21.78 26.65
C ILE A 155 4.07 21.05 27.84
N THR A 156 4.73 21.76 28.77
CA THR A 156 5.32 21.14 29.98
C THR A 156 4.25 20.46 30.82
N ALA A 157 3.09 21.10 31.00
CA ALA A 157 1.96 20.51 31.70
C ALA A 157 1.44 19.23 31.02
N SER A 158 1.43 19.18 29.68
CA SER A 158 1.00 17.99 28.90
C SER A 158 1.94 16.79 29.04
N LEU A 159 3.17 17.02 29.48
CA LEU A 159 4.20 16.00 29.72
C LEU A 159 4.25 15.51 31.18
N LYS A 160 3.44 16.14 32.05
CA LYS A 160 3.34 15.71 33.47
C LYS A 160 2.45 14.49 33.60
N GLY A 161 3.04 13.41 34.06
CA GLY A 161 2.33 12.14 34.27
C GLY A 161 3.08 11.22 35.23
N VAL A 162 2.48 10.07 35.49
CA VAL A 162 3.10 9.02 36.33
C VAL A 162 3.41 7.84 35.42
N VAL A 163 4.68 7.54 35.25
CA VAL A 163 5.17 6.47 34.37
C VAL A 163 5.87 5.43 35.23
N SER A 164 5.34 4.21 35.30
CA SER A 164 5.95 3.10 36.01
C SER A 164 7.03 2.42 35.13
N LEU A 165 7.83 1.56 35.72
CA LEU A 165 8.82 0.74 35.01
C LEU A 165 8.14 -0.12 33.92
N ALA A 166 6.96 -0.66 34.22
CA ALA A 166 6.24 -1.49 33.25
C ALA A 166 5.81 -0.70 32.00
N GLU A 167 5.41 0.58 32.13
CA GLU A 167 5.11 1.43 30.99
C GLU A 167 6.38 1.81 30.20
N ILE A 168 7.51 2.07 30.90
CA ILE A 168 8.80 2.32 30.24
C ILE A 168 9.20 1.11 29.39
N ASP A 169 9.11 -0.10 29.93
CA ASP A 169 9.41 -1.34 29.22
C ASP A 169 8.49 -1.52 27.99
N MET A 170 7.20 -1.26 28.15
CA MET A 170 6.23 -1.34 27.07
C MET A 170 6.50 -0.29 25.97
N ILE A 171 6.82 0.95 26.34
CA ILE A 171 7.20 2.01 25.42
C ILE A 171 8.47 1.61 24.65
N SER A 172 9.46 1.03 25.36
CA SER A 172 10.71 0.58 24.74
C SER A 172 10.46 -0.50 23.68
N GLN A 173 9.67 -1.53 24.02
CA GLN A 173 9.32 -2.60 23.08
C GLN A 173 8.57 -2.08 21.84
N LEU A 174 7.54 -1.24 22.05
CA LEU A 174 6.76 -0.66 20.95
C LEU A 174 7.61 0.27 20.07
N ARG A 175 8.55 0.99 20.64
CA ARG A 175 9.49 1.84 19.90
C ARG A 175 10.43 0.99 19.05
N ASP A 176 11.01 -0.09 19.61
CA ASP A 176 11.90 -0.97 18.86
C ASP A 176 11.17 -1.64 17.68
N GLU A 177 9.92 -2.05 17.88
CA GLU A 177 9.07 -2.57 16.81
C GLU A 177 8.76 -1.50 15.74
N LEU A 178 8.56 -0.24 16.14
CA LEU A 178 8.35 0.90 15.24
C LEU A 178 9.61 1.18 14.41
N ASP A 179 10.77 1.32 15.08
CA ASP A 179 12.07 1.58 14.43
C ASP A 179 12.40 0.47 13.42
N MET A 180 12.11 -0.79 13.75
CA MET A 180 12.29 -1.94 12.86
C MET A 180 11.36 -1.86 11.63
N ALA A 181 10.09 -1.53 11.82
CA ALA A 181 9.13 -1.40 10.72
C ALA A 181 9.53 -0.24 9.77
N GLU A 182 9.97 0.88 10.31
CA GLU A 182 10.49 2.01 9.53
C GLU A 182 11.74 1.63 8.72
N ALA A 183 12.70 0.94 9.35
CA ALA A 183 13.91 0.48 8.66
C ALA A 183 13.60 -0.54 7.53
N HIS A 184 12.66 -1.45 7.75
CA HIS A 184 12.22 -2.38 6.70
C HIS A 184 11.54 -1.67 5.54
N LYS A 185 10.72 -0.66 5.83
CA LYS A 185 10.09 0.17 4.81
C LYS A 185 11.10 0.91 3.96
N GLU A 186 12.11 1.53 4.57
CA GLU A 186 13.20 2.20 3.85
C GLU A 186 13.98 1.23 2.96
N LYS A 187 14.29 0.03 3.45
CA LYS A 187 14.95 -1.02 2.65
C LYS A 187 14.11 -1.43 1.44
N CYS A 188 12.80 -1.61 1.60
CA CYS A 188 11.91 -1.94 0.50
C CYS A 188 11.87 -0.80 -0.54
N GLN A 189 11.81 0.45 -0.09
CA GLN A 189 11.82 1.63 -0.96
C GLN A 189 13.12 1.75 -1.76
N ALA A 190 14.26 1.59 -1.10
CA ALA A 190 15.58 1.61 -1.75
C ALA A 190 15.68 0.51 -2.83
N ARG A 191 15.18 -0.69 -2.54
CA ARG A 191 15.17 -1.80 -3.49
C ARG A 191 14.28 -1.54 -4.70
N MET A 192 13.09 -0.98 -4.48
CA MET A 192 12.21 -0.58 -5.60
C MET A 192 12.86 0.46 -6.49
N LEU A 193 13.51 1.45 -5.89
CA LEU A 193 14.20 2.50 -6.64
C LEU A 193 15.33 1.91 -7.49
N GLU A 194 16.22 1.11 -6.89
CA GLU A 194 17.31 0.44 -7.59
C GLU A 194 16.82 -0.36 -8.82
N ILE A 195 15.72 -1.11 -8.65
CA ILE A 195 15.13 -1.87 -9.75
C ILE A 195 14.59 -0.92 -10.83
N CYS A 196 13.87 0.13 -10.43
CA CYS A 196 13.28 1.07 -11.40
C CYS A 196 14.34 1.89 -12.15
N GLU A 197 15.42 2.30 -11.49
CA GLU A 197 16.53 3.02 -12.12
C GLU A 197 17.27 2.14 -13.15
N ARG A 198 17.37 0.84 -12.89
CA ARG A 198 18.02 -0.11 -13.79
C ARG A 198 17.14 -0.51 -14.97
N GLU A 199 15.87 -0.84 -14.71
CA GLU A 199 14.97 -1.46 -15.69
C GLU A 199 14.04 -0.47 -16.39
N PHE A 200 13.69 0.66 -15.73
CA PHE A 200 12.68 1.62 -16.20
C PHE A 200 13.10 3.09 -16.00
N PRO A 201 14.34 3.48 -16.37
CA PRO A 201 14.86 4.84 -16.06
C PRO A 201 14.07 5.95 -16.75
N GLU A 202 13.63 5.72 -18.00
CA GLU A 202 12.87 6.72 -18.76
C GLU A 202 11.46 6.91 -18.23
N GLU A 203 10.77 5.82 -17.88
CA GLU A 203 9.43 5.86 -17.29
C GLU A 203 9.47 6.51 -15.91
N LEU A 204 10.48 6.15 -15.10
CA LEU A 204 10.69 6.77 -13.79
C LEU A 204 10.86 8.30 -13.93
N LYS A 205 11.71 8.74 -14.86
CA LYS A 205 11.94 10.16 -15.12
C LYS A 205 10.68 10.86 -15.63
N ARG A 206 9.96 10.26 -16.58
CA ARG A 206 8.71 10.82 -17.12
C ARG A 206 7.64 10.98 -16.04
N LEU A 207 7.44 9.98 -15.17
CA LEU A 207 6.47 10.08 -14.08
C LEU A 207 6.83 11.20 -13.10
N GLN A 208 8.10 11.46 -12.86
CA GLN A 208 8.55 12.52 -11.96
C GLN A 208 8.37 13.94 -12.53
N THR A 209 8.08 14.10 -13.82
CA THR A 209 7.71 15.40 -14.39
C THR A 209 6.30 15.85 -14.00
N ILE A 210 5.45 14.91 -13.55
CA ILE A 210 4.07 15.20 -13.15
C ILE A 210 4.07 15.83 -11.76
N PRO A 211 3.44 17.01 -11.56
CA PRO A 211 3.34 17.64 -10.26
C PRO A 211 2.76 16.69 -9.20
N GLY A 212 3.40 16.62 -8.03
CA GLY A 212 2.98 15.74 -6.94
C GLY A 212 3.51 14.29 -7.02
N ILE A 213 4.11 13.89 -8.15
CA ILE A 213 4.74 12.57 -8.29
C ILE A 213 6.25 12.73 -8.09
N LYS A 214 6.75 12.20 -6.99
CA LYS A 214 8.18 12.05 -6.71
C LYS A 214 8.58 10.59 -6.84
N GLU A 215 9.85 10.32 -6.66
CA GLU A 215 10.51 9.03 -6.77
C GLU A 215 9.71 7.86 -6.18
N ARG A 216 9.28 7.98 -4.92
CA ARG A 216 8.50 6.96 -4.23
C ARG A 216 7.15 6.67 -4.89
N ALA A 217 6.43 7.70 -5.30
CA ALA A 217 5.16 7.54 -5.97
C ALA A 217 5.36 6.97 -7.39
N ALA A 218 6.40 7.42 -8.10
CA ALA A 218 6.72 6.92 -9.44
C ALA A 218 7.05 5.42 -9.42
N THR A 219 7.86 4.95 -8.46
CA THR A 219 8.18 3.51 -8.31
C THR A 219 6.93 2.68 -7.98
N SER A 220 6.04 3.19 -7.12
CA SER A 220 4.75 2.56 -6.78
C SER A 220 3.82 2.49 -8.01
N LEU A 221 3.75 3.54 -8.83
CA LEU A 221 2.98 3.54 -10.08
C LEU A 221 3.51 2.51 -11.07
N ILE A 222 4.83 2.43 -11.28
CA ILE A 222 5.45 1.42 -12.14
C ILE A 222 5.14 0.01 -11.63
N ALA A 223 5.20 -0.22 -10.31
CA ALA A 223 4.89 -1.52 -9.72
C ALA A 223 3.45 -1.98 -9.99
N GLU A 224 2.48 -1.08 -9.88
CA GLU A 224 1.07 -1.44 -10.01
C GLU A 224 0.57 -1.41 -11.46
N ILE A 225 0.94 -0.42 -12.27
CA ILE A 225 0.46 -0.26 -13.65
C ILE A 225 1.35 -1.03 -14.63
N GLY A 226 2.66 -1.15 -14.35
CA GLY A 226 3.66 -1.56 -15.33
C GLY A 226 4.01 -0.40 -16.28
N THR A 227 4.76 -0.71 -17.33
CA THR A 227 5.24 0.27 -18.31
C THR A 227 4.58 0.12 -19.69
N ASP A 228 3.94 -1.02 -19.94
CA ASP A 228 3.21 -1.28 -21.19
C ASP A 228 1.78 -0.70 -21.13
N MET A 229 1.61 0.52 -21.66
CA MET A 229 0.32 1.21 -21.69
C MET A 229 -0.66 0.63 -22.70
N ASN A 230 -0.24 -0.25 -23.62
CA ASN A 230 -1.14 -0.94 -24.56
C ASN A 230 -2.10 -1.90 -23.84
N LYS A 231 -1.85 -2.21 -22.57
CA LYS A 231 -2.78 -2.97 -21.70
C LYS A 231 -4.06 -2.21 -21.37
N PHE A 232 -4.05 -0.90 -21.52
CA PHE A 232 -5.20 -0.05 -21.28
C PHE A 232 -5.59 0.63 -22.59
N GLU A 233 -6.74 0.24 -23.17
CA GLU A 233 -7.23 0.81 -24.44
C GLU A 233 -7.44 2.32 -24.34
N THR A 234 -7.80 2.82 -23.17
CA THR A 234 -8.06 4.25 -22.92
C THR A 234 -7.67 4.65 -21.51
N ALA A 235 -7.49 5.96 -21.28
CA ALA A 235 -7.30 6.53 -19.95
C ALA A 235 -8.47 6.18 -18.99
N ASN A 236 -9.70 6.08 -19.51
CA ASN A 236 -10.86 5.68 -18.74
C ASN A 236 -10.78 4.23 -18.23
N HIS A 237 -10.17 3.32 -18.99
CA HIS A 237 -9.91 1.96 -18.54
C HIS A 237 -8.94 1.94 -17.37
N LEU A 238 -7.85 2.71 -17.43
CA LEU A 238 -6.91 2.86 -16.31
C LEU A 238 -7.60 3.46 -15.08
N ALA A 239 -8.40 4.52 -15.26
CA ALA A 239 -9.14 5.14 -14.16
C ALA A 239 -10.17 4.18 -13.53
N SER A 240 -10.84 3.36 -14.32
CA SER A 240 -11.76 2.33 -13.84
C SER A 240 -11.01 1.21 -13.10
N TRP A 241 -9.89 0.75 -13.65
CA TRP A 241 -9.07 -0.30 -13.02
C TRP A 241 -8.45 0.16 -11.70
N SER A 242 -8.08 1.44 -11.58
CA SER A 242 -7.60 2.04 -10.33
C SER A 242 -8.72 2.27 -9.29
N GLY A 243 -9.99 2.09 -9.67
CA GLY A 243 -11.12 2.34 -8.78
C GLY A 243 -11.37 3.83 -8.51
N LEU A 244 -10.98 4.71 -9.43
CA LEU A 244 -11.23 6.15 -9.34
C LEU A 244 -12.51 6.59 -10.09
N LYS A 245 -13.09 5.70 -10.89
CA LYS A 245 -14.32 5.97 -11.62
C LYS A 245 -15.53 5.92 -10.67
N PRO A 246 -16.39 6.96 -10.61
CA PRO A 246 -17.63 6.90 -9.87
C PRO A 246 -18.58 5.88 -10.53
N ARG A 247 -19.35 5.19 -9.72
CA ARG A 247 -20.47 4.38 -10.21
C ARG A 247 -21.59 5.32 -10.67
N ASN A 248 -21.96 5.22 -11.93
CA ASN A 248 -23.17 5.86 -12.44
C ASN A 248 -24.37 4.94 -12.17
N ASP A 249 -24.70 4.77 -10.89
CA ASP A 249 -25.86 4.00 -10.48
C ASP A 249 -27.04 4.97 -10.31
N GLU A 250 -27.63 5.32 -11.45
CA GLU A 250 -28.77 6.23 -11.53
C GLU A 250 -29.96 5.53 -12.19
N SER A 251 -31.12 5.62 -11.55
CA SER A 251 -32.37 5.12 -12.11
C SER A 251 -33.46 6.15 -11.90
N ASN A 252 -34.18 6.51 -12.97
CA ASN A 252 -35.28 7.46 -12.94
C ASN A 252 -34.90 8.82 -12.31
N LYS A 253 -33.72 9.39 -12.70
CA LYS A 253 -33.14 10.64 -12.17
C LYS A 253 -32.80 10.62 -10.67
N LYS A 254 -32.83 9.45 -10.03
CA LYS A 254 -32.38 9.27 -8.65
C LYS A 254 -31.02 8.56 -8.61
N ILE A 255 -30.03 9.21 -8.03
CA ILE A 255 -28.72 8.62 -7.81
C ILE A 255 -28.84 7.59 -6.69
N LYS A 256 -28.66 6.31 -7.00
CA LYS A 256 -28.70 5.20 -6.02
C LYS A 256 -27.41 5.06 -5.24
N SER A 257 -26.27 5.31 -5.86
CA SER A 257 -24.97 5.25 -5.22
C SER A 257 -23.99 6.26 -5.82
N ARG A 258 -23.23 6.94 -4.92
CA ARG A 258 -22.09 7.79 -5.27
C ARG A 258 -20.76 7.10 -5.00
N SER A 259 -20.77 5.81 -4.65
CA SER A 259 -19.54 5.06 -4.39
C SER A 259 -18.70 4.93 -5.65
N ILE A 260 -17.40 4.86 -5.49
CA ILE A 260 -16.47 4.54 -6.58
C ILE A 260 -16.50 3.03 -6.88
N THR A 261 -16.03 2.65 -8.07
CA THR A 261 -15.88 1.24 -8.44
C THR A 261 -14.83 0.55 -7.58
N HIS A 262 -14.97 -0.77 -7.39
CA HIS A 262 -13.88 -1.57 -6.87
C HIS A 262 -12.72 -1.55 -7.86
N GLY A 263 -11.50 -1.39 -7.36
CA GLY A 263 -10.31 -1.35 -8.19
C GLY A 263 -9.04 -1.60 -7.35
N ASN A 264 -7.89 -1.36 -7.95
CA ASN A 264 -6.60 -1.54 -7.29
C ASN A 264 -6.42 -0.54 -6.13
N VAL A 265 -6.49 -1.03 -4.89
CA VAL A 265 -6.42 -0.20 -3.68
C VAL A 265 -5.06 0.46 -3.47
N TYR A 266 -3.98 -0.20 -3.89
CA TYR A 266 -2.60 0.30 -3.77
C TYR A 266 -2.40 1.50 -4.71
N LEU A 267 -2.73 1.32 -6.00
CA LEU A 267 -2.67 2.36 -7.00
C LEU A 267 -3.54 3.56 -6.63
N ARG A 268 -4.79 3.31 -6.22
CA ARG A 268 -5.73 4.37 -5.84
C ARG A 268 -5.19 5.24 -4.72
N LYS A 269 -4.63 4.64 -3.66
CA LYS A 269 -4.03 5.37 -2.55
C LYS A 269 -2.90 6.27 -3.02
N THR A 270 -1.97 5.73 -3.81
CA THR A 270 -0.83 6.48 -4.34
C THR A 270 -1.28 7.65 -5.21
N ILE A 271 -2.24 7.45 -6.13
CA ILE A 271 -2.74 8.53 -7.00
C ILE A 271 -3.44 9.62 -6.19
N ILE A 272 -4.25 9.26 -5.18
CA ILE A 272 -4.91 10.25 -4.31
C ILE A 272 -3.88 11.08 -3.53
N GLU A 273 -2.85 10.46 -2.98
CA GLU A 273 -1.77 11.16 -2.28
C GLU A 273 -1.02 12.13 -3.23
N CYS A 274 -0.74 11.70 -4.46
CA CYS A 274 -0.13 12.54 -5.49
C CYS A 274 -1.03 13.73 -5.88
N ALA A 275 -2.32 13.50 -6.07
CA ALA A 275 -3.28 14.56 -6.37
C ALA A 275 -3.37 15.61 -5.25
N TRP A 276 -3.38 15.17 -3.99
CA TRP A 276 -3.32 16.06 -2.83
C TRP A 276 -2.01 16.86 -2.77
N ALA A 277 -0.88 16.27 -3.12
CA ALA A 277 0.39 16.97 -3.20
C ALA A 277 0.38 17.99 -4.34
N ALA A 278 -0.11 17.61 -5.52
CA ALA A 278 -0.23 18.50 -6.68
C ALA A 278 -1.12 19.71 -6.41
N SER A 279 -2.28 19.52 -5.75
CA SER A 279 -3.21 20.61 -5.42
C SER A 279 -2.63 21.70 -4.51
N ARG A 280 -1.51 21.40 -3.82
CA ARG A 280 -0.81 22.35 -2.94
C ARG A 280 0.41 22.98 -3.59
N THR A 281 0.76 22.61 -4.82
CA THR A 281 1.84 23.25 -5.57
C THR A 281 1.32 24.56 -6.15
N LYS A 282 2.20 25.58 -6.19
CA LYS A 282 1.85 26.90 -6.77
C LYS A 282 1.85 26.90 -8.30
N GLU A 283 2.38 25.86 -8.92
CA GLU A 283 2.35 25.68 -10.36
C GLU A 283 0.96 25.15 -10.75
N GLN A 284 0.25 25.95 -11.55
CA GLN A 284 -1.04 25.54 -12.09
C GLN A 284 -0.81 24.37 -13.06
N ILE A 285 -1.52 23.30 -12.83
CA ILE A 285 -1.66 22.21 -13.82
C ILE A 285 -2.53 22.80 -14.94
N GLN A 286 -1.93 23.10 -16.07
CA GLN A 286 -2.63 23.47 -17.29
C GLN A 286 -3.22 22.26 -17.95
#